data_2625f10f31a7db582867667340dadf0c
#
_entry.id   2625f10f31a7db582867667340dadf0c
#
_cell.length_a   1.000
_cell.length_b   1.000
_cell.length_c   1.000
_cell.angle_alpha   90.00
_cell.angle_beta   90.00
_cell.angle_gamma   90.00
#
_symmetry.space_group_name_H-M   'P 1'
#
loop_
_entity.id
_entity.type
_entity.pdbx_description
1 polymer ?
#
loop_
_entity_poly.entity_id
_entity_poly.type
_entity_poly.pdbx_seq_one_letter_code
_entity_poly.pdbx_strand_id
1 'polypeptide(L)'
;MQKYILSPILAVFILLSAPLFGQKCGHDVLEEEVKRLYPNLSADEAEFISTVNFDVPHNTEAVVHTIPVVVHIIYDTQSDNISDKQVRDAIIGLNEDYRRLNADTANTRSIFQGVAADCEIEFQLAKLDPQGNCSTAITRTQSALSVGANNNVKGLISWPNTKYLNIWVVNSISLSGSSSTGTVLGYAYKPNPGQSTTYDGIVIRHDRMGRIGTGTSMGRTLTHEAGHYLGLDHPFKGGCFAGDNCADTPPVLEASYGCNTNANTCSNDSPNKPDMIENYMDYADDNCVNLFTDDQRAIMRSNLANVARRGYLISATNAQTTGIEPGMALPCAPQANFKANQTVICNGTTVQFTDMSTSGNATNWSWYFPGGTPSTSTAQNPTVTYSNASGKTFKNYDVGLTVTNAIGTTQSYIDGYMSVHMPNSTIWANNFNS
;
A
#
# COMPACT_ATOMS: atom_id res chain seq x y z
N MET A 1 71.63 25.96 16.45
CA MET A 1 70.23 26.34 16.34
C MET A 1 69.68 25.75 15.05
N GLN A 2 69.06 24.61 15.10
CA GLN A 2 68.52 23.91 13.93
C GLN A 2 67.02 24.08 13.92
N LYS A 3 66.48 24.81 12.93
CA LYS A 3 65.05 25.06 12.76
C LYS A 3 64.43 23.87 12.05
N TYR A 4 63.52 23.15 12.75
CA TYR A 4 62.65 22.16 12.15
C TYR A 4 61.46 22.89 11.46
N ILE A 5 61.34 22.69 10.14
CA ILE A 5 60.18 23.12 9.37
C ILE A 5 59.17 21.97 9.44
N LEU A 6 58.04 22.17 10.13
CA LEU A 6 56.87 21.26 10.08
C LEU A 6 56.09 21.56 8.78
N SER A 7 56.04 20.58 7.91
CA SER A 7 55.19 20.60 6.73
C SER A 7 53.76 20.11 7.16
N PRO A 8 52.68 20.80 6.81
CA PRO A 8 51.35 20.33 7.10
C PRO A 8 50.98 19.17 6.14
N ILE A 9 50.72 17.99 6.69
CA ILE A 9 50.13 16.87 5.97
C ILE A 9 48.65 17.23 5.72
N LEU A 10 48.34 17.54 4.45
CA LEU A 10 46.96 17.71 3.99
C LEU A 10 46.28 16.32 3.94
N ALA A 11 45.49 15.99 4.93
CA ALA A 11 44.68 14.80 4.93
C ALA A 11 43.54 14.98 3.91
N VAL A 12 43.69 14.42 2.72
CA VAL A 12 42.63 14.30 1.74
C VAL A 12 41.63 13.24 2.27
N PHE A 13 40.53 13.70 2.85
CA PHE A 13 39.38 12.83 3.09
C PHE A 13 38.76 12.46 1.73
N ILE A 14 39.16 11.30 1.21
CA ILE A 14 38.40 10.65 0.14
C ILE A 14 37.07 10.21 0.79
N LEU A 15 36.01 10.98 0.58
CA LEU A 15 34.65 10.52 0.76
C LEU A 15 34.43 9.38 -0.24
N LEU A 16 34.71 8.16 0.18
CA LEU A 16 34.17 6.98 -0.47
C LEU A 16 32.65 7.09 -0.38
N SER A 17 32.02 7.60 -1.44
CA SER A 17 30.60 7.38 -1.65
C SER A 17 30.41 5.86 -1.72
N ALA A 18 29.93 5.27 -0.62
CA ALA A 18 29.42 3.91 -0.68
C ALA A 18 28.38 3.89 -1.81
N PRO A 19 28.44 2.94 -2.74
CA PRO A 19 27.40 2.80 -3.73
C PRO A 19 26.07 2.67 -2.97
N LEU A 20 25.10 3.53 -3.26
CA LEU A 20 23.73 3.31 -2.82
C LEU A 20 23.31 2.00 -3.47
N PHE A 21 23.33 0.92 -2.68
CA PHE A 21 22.80 -0.34 -3.12
C PHE A 21 21.29 -0.15 -3.30
N GLY A 22 20.83 -0.30 -4.54
CA GLY A 22 19.43 -0.16 -4.91
C GLY A 22 18.52 -1.07 -4.07
N GLN A 23 17.32 -0.61 -3.88
CA GLN A 23 16.25 -1.37 -3.26
C GLN A 23 15.98 -2.59 -4.13
N LYS A 24 15.82 -3.77 -3.55
CA LYS A 24 15.56 -5.00 -4.30
C LYS A 24 14.29 -5.66 -3.82
N CYS A 25 13.44 -6.02 -4.78
CA CYS A 25 12.38 -7.00 -4.59
C CYS A 25 13.00 -8.41 -4.50
N GLY A 26 12.44 -9.26 -3.64
CA GLY A 26 12.89 -10.63 -3.49
C GLY A 26 12.29 -11.59 -4.52
N HIS A 27 11.43 -11.12 -5.40
CA HIS A 27 10.66 -11.93 -6.34
C HIS A 27 11.56 -12.80 -7.26
N ASP A 28 12.59 -12.20 -7.87
CA ASP A 28 13.45 -12.94 -8.83
C ASP A 28 14.15 -14.14 -8.19
N VAL A 29 14.59 -14.01 -6.93
CA VAL A 29 15.21 -15.12 -6.17
C VAL A 29 14.20 -16.24 -5.94
N LEU A 30 12.95 -15.87 -5.62
CA LEU A 30 11.88 -16.84 -5.37
C LEU A 30 11.41 -17.50 -6.67
N GLU A 31 11.33 -16.76 -7.77
CA GLU A 31 10.94 -17.30 -9.07
C GLU A 31 11.88 -18.41 -9.53
N GLU A 32 13.20 -18.25 -9.34
CA GLU A 32 14.18 -19.28 -9.65
C GLU A 32 14.02 -20.53 -8.74
N GLU A 33 13.67 -20.35 -7.48
CA GLU A 33 13.34 -21.46 -6.58
C GLU A 33 12.06 -22.18 -7.04
N VAL A 34 11.03 -21.44 -7.39
CA VAL A 34 9.74 -21.99 -7.87
C VAL A 34 9.95 -22.74 -9.20
N LYS A 35 10.69 -22.19 -10.16
CA LYS A 35 11.02 -22.87 -11.43
C LYS A 35 11.72 -24.21 -11.21
N ARG A 36 12.62 -24.28 -10.23
CA ARG A 36 13.30 -25.53 -9.88
C ARG A 36 12.34 -26.59 -9.32
N LEU A 37 11.33 -26.15 -8.54
CA LEU A 37 10.33 -27.04 -7.94
C LEU A 37 9.22 -27.42 -8.94
N TYR A 38 8.91 -26.54 -9.87
CA TYR A 38 7.85 -26.67 -10.86
C TYR A 38 8.41 -26.43 -12.27
N PRO A 39 9.05 -27.44 -12.91
CA PRO A 39 9.73 -27.29 -14.20
C PRO A 39 8.84 -26.79 -15.35
N ASN A 40 7.54 -27.01 -15.26
CA ASN A 40 6.58 -26.58 -16.29
C ASN A 40 6.10 -25.14 -16.10
N LEU A 41 6.51 -24.42 -15.04
CA LEU A 41 6.03 -23.08 -14.71
C LEU A 41 6.08 -22.12 -15.90
N SER A 42 7.22 -22.07 -16.61
CA SER A 42 7.38 -21.16 -17.76
C SER A 42 6.45 -21.52 -18.93
N ALA A 43 6.13 -22.78 -19.13
CA ALA A 43 5.18 -23.20 -20.15
C ALA A 43 3.74 -22.85 -19.75
N ASP A 44 3.38 -23.08 -18.48
CA ASP A 44 2.06 -22.73 -17.92
C ASP A 44 1.83 -21.21 -17.93
N GLU A 45 2.87 -20.41 -17.70
CA GLU A 45 2.81 -18.95 -17.82
C GLU A 45 2.63 -18.51 -19.27
N ALA A 46 3.40 -19.08 -20.21
CA ALA A 46 3.28 -18.75 -21.63
C ALA A 46 1.89 -19.13 -22.18
N GLU A 47 1.36 -20.30 -21.79
CA GLU A 47 0.01 -20.71 -22.13
C GLU A 47 -1.01 -19.71 -21.58
N PHE A 48 -0.91 -19.33 -20.30
CA PHE A 48 -1.79 -18.34 -19.69
C PHE A 48 -1.73 -17.00 -20.42
N ILE A 49 -0.55 -16.46 -20.69
CA ILE A 49 -0.37 -15.17 -21.40
C ILE A 49 -1.02 -15.21 -22.77
N SER A 50 -0.97 -16.36 -23.47
CA SER A 50 -1.64 -16.51 -24.78
C SER A 50 -3.17 -16.39 -24.70
N THR A 51 -3.76 -16.53 -23.51
CA THR A 51 -5.21 -16.37 -23.27
C THR A 51 -5.60 -14.97 -22.83
N VAL A 52 -4.63 -14.11 -22.51
CA VAL A 52 -4.90 -12.73 -22.05
C VAL A 52 -5.41 -11.90 -23.22
N ASN A 53 -6.52 -11.19 -23.00
CA ASN A 53 -7.02 -10.23 -23.96
C ASN A 53 -6.42 -8.85 -23.66
N PHE A 54 -5.49 -8.40 -24.49
CA PHE A 54 -4.84 -7.08 -24.39
C PHE A 54 -5.64 -5.96 -25.08
N ASP A 55 -6.67 -6.28 -25.87
CA ASP A 55 -7.48 -5.32 -26.64
C ASP A 55 -8.68 -4.77 -25.83
N VAL A 56 -8.59 -4.72 -24.50
CA VAL A 56 -9.69 -4.18 -23.67
C VAL A 56 -9.65 -2.66 -23.65
N PRO A 57 -10.66 -1.96 -24.21
CA PRO A 57 -10.65 -0.50 -24.25
C PRO A 57 -10.65 0.14 -22.86
N HIS A 58 -9.94 1.28 -22.70
CA HIS A 58 -9.83 2.06 -21.47
C HIS A 58 -11.15 2.57 -20.87
N ASN A 59 -12.23 2.63 -21.66
CA ASN A 59 -13.46 3.37 -21.32
C ASN A 59 -14.72 2.49 -21.26
N THR A 60 -14.58 1.18 -21.15
CA THR A 60 -15.73 0.34 -20.77
C THR A 60 -15.92 0.47 -19.26
N GLU A 61 -17.16 0.67 -18.79
CA GLU A 61 -17.48 0.57 -17.36
C GLU A 61 -17.13 -0.83 -16.87
N ALA A 62 -15.85 -1.03 -16.55
CA ALA A 62 -15.38 -2.32 -16.11
C ALA A 62 -15.70 -2.48 -14.62
N VAL A 63 -16.11 -3.67 -14.26
CA VAL A 63 -16.37 -4.05 -12.88
C VAL A 63 -15.09 -3.90 -12.07
N VAL A 64 -15.14 -3.13 -10.99
CA VAL A 64 -14.04 -3.04 -10.02
C VAL A 64 -13.99 -4.33 -9.23
N HIS A 65 -12.85 -5.00 -9.25
CA HIS A 65 -12.62 -6.21 -8.47
C HIS A 65 -12.06 -5.86 -7.09
N THR A 66 -12.74 -6.27 -6.02
CA THR A 66 -12.27 -6.05 -4.65
C THR A 66 -11.69 -7.33 -4.06
N ILE A 67 -10.45 -7.27 -3.59
CA ILE A 67 -9.70 -8.37 -3.00
C ILE A 67 -9.74 -8.26 -1.47
N PRO A 68 -10.23 -9.29 -0.73
CA PRO A 68 -10.18 -9.30 0.72
C PRO A 68 -8.75 -9.47 1.22
N VAL A 69 -8.31 -8.61 2.12
CA VAL A 69 -6.95 -8.58 2.67
C VAL A 69 -6.95 -8.86 4.17
N VAL A 70 -5.93 -9.58 4.63
CA VAL A 70 -5.55 -9.66 6.04
C VAL A 70 -4.07 -9.28 6.18
N VAL A 71 -3.76 -8.51 7.22
CA VAL A 71 -2.39 -8.08 7.53
C VAL A 71 -1.94 -8.72 8.85
N HIS A 72 -0.86 -9.47 8.79
CA HIS A 72 -0.23 -10.15 9.91
C HIS A 72 1.04 -9.39 10.29
N ILE A 73 1.02 -8.65 11.41
CA ILE A 73 2.17 -7.94 11.93
C ILE A 73 2.98 -8.92 12.77
N ILE A 74 4.12 -9.35 12.25
CA ILE A 74 5.10 -10.17 12.96
C ILE A 74 6.19 -9.24 13.44
N TYR A 75 6.32 -9.05 14.75
CA TYR A 75 7.23 -8.08 15.32
C TYR A 75 8.14 -8.73 16.37
N ASP A 76 9.39 -8.29 16.43
CA ASP A 76 10.32 -8.69 17.49
C ASP A 76 10.29 -7.68 18.64
N THR A 77 10.33 -6.41 18.31
CA THR A 77 10.30 -5.28 19.26
C THR A 77 9.08 -4.37 19.01
N GLN A 78 8.82 -3.47 19.96
CA GLN A 78 7.69 -2.54 19.81
C GLN A 78 7.88 -1.55 18.65
N SER A 79 9.11 -1.31 18.20
CA SER A 79 9.38 -0.41 17.06
C SER A 79 8.90 -0.94 15.72
N ASP A 80 8.85 -2.24 15.55
CA ASP A 80 8.36 -2.92 14.35
C ASP A 80 6.91 -3.41 14.46
N ASN A 81 6.26 -3.18 15.63
CA ASN A 81 4.83 -3.40 15.85
C ASN A 81 4.01 -2.20 15.34
N ILE A 82 3.87 -2.09 14.03
CA ILE A 82 3.22 -0.97 13.38
C ILE A 82 1.76 -0.77 13.83
N SER A 83 1.28 0.47 13.76
CA SER A 83 -0.08 0.82 14.16
C SER A 83 -1.13 0.38 13.12
N ASP A 84 -2.38 0.17 13.59
CA ASP A 84 -3.52 -0.03 12.68
C ASP A 84 -3.70 1.14 11.71
N LYS A 85 -3.36 2.38 12.14
CA LYS A 85 -3.42 3.56 11.29
C LYS A 85 -2.46 3.44 10.11
N GLN A 86 -1.24 2.93 10.34
CA GLN A 86 -0.26 2.69 9.29
C GLN A 86 -0.74 1.63 8.31
N VAL A 87 -1.31 0.52 8.80
CA VAL A 87 -1.89 -0.53 7.95
C VAL A 87 -3.03 0.02 7.08
N ARG A 88 -3.94 0.81 7.67
CA ARG A 88 -5.06 1.40 6.91
C ARG A 88 -4.58 2.40 5.87
N ASP A 89 -3.57 3.21 6.18
CA ASP A 89 -2.94 4.13 5.21
C ASP A 89 -2.29 3.36 4.06
N ALA A 90 -1.65 2.23 4.34
CA ALA A 90 -1.07 1.39 3.30
C ALA A 90 -2.12 0.86 2.31
N ILE A 91 -3.27 0.41 2.81
CA ILE A 91 -4.38 -0.04 1.94
C ILE A 91 -5.00 1.12 1.16
N ILE A 92 -5.09 2.32 1.74
CA ILE A 92 -5.56 3.52 1.02
C ILE A 92 -4.59 3.86 -0.12
N GLY A 93 -3.27 3.93 0.15
CA GLY A 93 -2.26 4.21 -0.87
C GLY A 93 -2.25 3.16 -1.98
N LEU A 94 -2.36 1.87 -1.61
CA LEU A 94 -2.46 0.78 -2.57
C LEU A 94 -3.65 0.95 -3.51
N ASN A 95 -4.81 1.33 -2.98
CA ASN A 95 -6.00 1.59 -3.80
C ASN A 95 -5.86 2.85 -4.66
N GLU A 96 -5.25 3.92 -4.15
CA GLU A 96 -4.95 5.12 -4.94
C GLU A 96 -4.12 4.75 -6.17
N ASP A 97 -3.11 3.89 -6.02
CA ASP A 97 -2.22 3.45 -7.11
C ASP A 97 -2.94 2.57 -8.13
N TYR A 98 -3.64 1.55 -7.67
CA TYR A 98 -4.35 0.59 -8.54
C TYR A 98 -5.56 1.20 -9.24
N ARG A 99 -6.14 2.27 -8.71
CA ARG A 99 -7.24 3.04 -9.29
C ARG A 99 -6.77 4.29 -10.03
N ARG A 100 -5.45 4.48 -10.16
CA ARG A 100 -4.86 5.68 -10.77
C ARG A 100 -5.40 6.99 -10.18
N LEU A 101 -5.65 7.00 -8.86
CA LEU A 101 -6.11 8.16 -8.09
C LEU A 101 -4.97 8.81 -7.29
N ASN A 102 -3.75 8.31 -7.42
CA ASN A 102 -2.54 8.86 -6.82
C ASN A 102 -2.29 10.29 -7.30
N ALA A 103 -1.94 11.20 -6.39
CA ALA A 103 -1.79 12.62 -6.68
C ALA A 103 -0.68 12.93 -7.71
N ASP A 104 0.30 12.04 -7.85
CA ASP A 104 1.45 12.16 -8.74
C ASP A 104 1.21 11.61 -10.17
N THR A 105 -0.03 11.24 -10.53
CA THR A 105 -0.40 10.92 -11.93
C THR A 105 -0.08 12.05 -12.90
N ALA A 106 -0.10 13.30 -12.41
CA ALA A 106 0.27 14.48 -13.20
C ALA A 106 1.77 14.49 -13.61
N ASN A 107 2.62 13.74 -12.92
CA ASN A 107 4.07 13.61 -13.18
C ASN A 107 4.39 12.55 -14.24
N THR A 108 3.42 11.76 -14.68
CA THR A 108 3.60 10.79 -15.77
C THR A 108 4.04 11.52 -17.03
N ARG A 109 5.19 11.15 -17.61
CA ARG A 109 5.67 11.72 -18.88
C ARG A 109 4.62 11.54 -19.99
N SER A 110 4.44 12.57 -20.82
CA SER A 110 3.38 12.59 -21.86
C SER A 110 3.43 11.40 -22.81
N ILE A 111 4.61 10.86 -23.07
CA ILE A 111 4.83 9.69 -23.91
C ILE A 111 4.18 8.41 -23.36
N PHE A 112 3.94 8.33 -22.05
CA PHE A 112 3.35 7.17 -21.37
C PHE A 112 1.93 7.39 -20.85
N GLN A 113 1.40 8.62 -20.93
CA GLN A 113 0.03 8.92 -20.48
C GLN A 113 -1.03 8.11 -21.23
N GLY A 114 -0.77 7.79 -22.51
CA GLY A 114 -1.72 7.04 -23.34
C GLY A 114 -1.85 5.55 -22.99
N VAL A 115 -0.92 4.99 -22.21
CA VAL A 115 -0.91 3.58 -21.77
C VAL A 115 -1.07 3.42 -20.27
N ALA A 116 -1.15 4.53 -19.53
CA ALA A 116 -1.26 4.49 -18.08
C ALA A 116 -2.69 4.19 -17.63
N ALA A 117 -2.89 3.07 -16.93
CA ALA A 117 -4.18 2.46 -16.66
C ALA A 117 -4.73 2.69 -15.25
N ASP A 118 -6.05 2.87 -15.12
CA ASP A 118 -6.81 2.45 -13.92
C ASP A 118 -6.96 0.92 -13.99
N CYS A 119 -6.38 0.20 -13.05
CA CYS A 119 -6.43 -1.27 -13.06
C CYS A 119 -7.81 -1.81 -12.68
N GLU A 120 -8.70 -0.97 -12.10
CA GLU A 120 -10.03 -1.33 -11.62
C GLU A 120 -9.97 -2.50 -10.61
N ILE A 121 -8.95 -2.49 -9.78
CA ILE A 121 -8.72 -3.42 -8.68
C ILE A 121 -8.65 -2.63 -7.38
N GLU A 122 -9.35 -3.11 -6.36
CA GLU A 122 -9.32 -2.56 -5.01
C GLU A 122 -8.99 -3.64 -3.99
N PHE A 123 -8.41 -3.22 -2.88
CA PHE A 123 -8.05 -4.06 -1.75
C PHE A 123 -8.81 -3.59 -0.52
N GLN A 124 -9.44 -4.51 0.18
CA GLN A 124 -10.20 -4.17 1.37
C GLN A 124 -9.84 -5.09 2.53
N LEU A 125 -9.52 -4.52 3.70
CA LEU A 125 -9.39 -5.31 4.91
C LEU A 125 -10.68 -6.08 5.16
N ALA A 126 -10.56 -7.40 5.33
CA ALA A 126 -11.70 -8.28 5.60
C ALA A 126 -12.38 -7.85 6.91
N LYS A 127 -13.68 -8.04 7.00
CA LYS A 127 -14.47 -7.72 8.19
C LYS A 127 -14.85 -8.98 9.00
N LEU A 128 -14.67 -10.14 8.39
CA LEU A 128 -14.87 -11.44 9.03
C LEU A 128 -13.57 -12.26 8.96
N ASP A 129 -13.25 -12.96 10.05
CA ASP A 129 -12.17 -13.92 10.11
C ASP A 129 -12.55 -15.26 9.44
N PRO A 130 -11.63 -16.23 9.31
CA PRO A 130 -11.93 -17.54 8.70
C PRO A 130 -13.06 -18.33 9.35
N GLN A 131 -13.38 -18.03 10.62
CA GLN A 131 -14.46 -18.64 11.39
C GLN A 131 -15.81 -17.88 11.27
N GLY A 132 -15.81 -16.74 10.56
CA GLY A 132 -16.97 -15.86 10.40
C GLY A 132 -17.19 -14.91 11.56
N ASN A 133 -16.23 -14.78 12.47
CA ASN A 133 -16.29 -13.78 13.54
C ASN A 133 -15.82 -12.42 13.03
N CYS A 134 -16.28 -11.37 13.68
CA CYS A 134 -15.90 -10.01 13.39
C CYS A 134 -14.40 -9.77 13.60
N SER A 135 -13.79 -9.14 12.64
CA SER A 135 -12.34 -8.90 12.64
C SER A 135 -12.00 -7.53 12.05
N THR A 136 -10.86 -6.97 12.48
CA THR A 136 -10.21 -5.84 11.82
C THR A 136 -9.33 -6.26 10.65
N ALA A 137 -9.14 -7.59 10.47
CA ALA A 137 -8.17 -8.21 9.58
C ALA A 137 -6.72 -7.71 9.81
N ILE A 138 -6.40 -7.31 11.05
CA ILE A 138 -5.04 -6.97 11.48
C ILE A 138 -4.72 -7.85 12.68
N THR A 139 -3.74 -8.74 12.54
CA THR A 139 -3.28 -9.63 13.60
C THR A 139 -1.89 -9.25 14.04
N ARG A 140 -1.51 -9.62 15.26
CA ARG A 140 -0.20 -9.34 15.82
C ARG A 140 0.39 -10.58 16.46
N THR A 141 1.64 -10.90 16.10
CA THR A 141 2.38 -12.04 16.63
C THR A 141 3.80 -11.59 16.96
N GLN A 142 4.19 -11.66 18.23
CA GLN A 142 5.57 -11.39 18.62
C GLN A 142 6.43 -12.61 18.32
N SER A 143 7.50 -12.43 17.53
CA SER A 143 8.41 -13.50 17.17
C SER A 143 9.75 -12.95 16.66
N ALA A 144 10.86 -13.53 17.10
CA ALA A 144 12.19 -13.24 16.57
C ALA A 144 12.35 -13.60 15.08
N LEU A 145 11.45 -14.41 14.52
CA LEU A 145 11.41 -14.69 13.07
C LEU A 145 11.10 -13.46 12.21
N SER A 146 10.66 -12.35 12.83
CA SER A 146 10.50 -11.05 12.16
C SER A 146 11.84 -10.51 11.63
N VAL A 147 12.95 -10.84 12.27
CA VAL A 147 14.30 -10.41 11.87
C VAL A 147 14.90 -11.42 10.90
N GLY A 148 15.28 -10.96 9.70
CA GLY A 148 15.75 -11.84 8.63
C GLY A 148 14.65 -12.80 8.13
N ALA A 149 13.42 -12.31 8.06
CA ALA A 149 12.25 -13.12 7.73
C ALA A 149 12.32 -13.73 6.33
N ASN A 150 11.71 -14.87 6.19
CA ASN A 150 11.46 -15.58 4.94
C ASN A 150 10.09 -16.28 5.03
N ASN A 151 9.86 -17.37 4.30
CA ASN A 151 8.59 -18.10 4.35
C ASN A 151 8.25 -18.69 5.74
N ASN A 152 9.20 -18.75 6.68
CA ASN A 152 8.95 -19.29 8.03
C ASN A 152 7.92 -18.46 8.82
N VAL A 153 7.85 -17.13 8.57
CA VAL A 153 6.87 -16.27 9.25
C VAL A 153 5.43 -16.64 8.89
N LYS A 154 5.21 -17.21 7.69
CA LYS A 154 3.88 -17.61 7.20
C LYS A 154 3.31 -18.79 7.98
N GLY A 155 4.20 -19.61 8.56
CA GLY A 155 3.83 -20.72 9.45
C GLY A 155 3.37 -20.27 10.84
N LEU A 156 3.68 -19.04 11.27
CA LEU A 156 3.24 -18.51 12.57
C LEU A 156 1.74 -18.22 12.59
N ILE A 157 1.27 -17.61 11.52
CA ILE A 157 -0.13 -17.26 11.31
C ILE A 157 -0.39 -17.07 9.82
N SER A 158 -1.47 -17.66 9.33
CA SER A 158 -2.00 -17.48 7.97
C SER A 158 -3.51 -17.65 7.99
N TRP A 159 -4.19 -16.86 7.19
CA TRP A 159 -5.60 -17.11 6.88
C TRP A 159 -5.70 -17.86 5.55
N PRO A 160 -6.81 -18.58 5.27
CA PRO A 160 -6.96 -19.31 4.01
C PRO A 160 -6.73 -18.42 2.79
N ASN A 161 -5.67 -18.65 2.03
CA ASN A 161 -5.32 -17.85 0.85
C ASN A 161 -6.29 -18.02 -0.33
N THR A 162 -7.18 -19.02 -0.27
CA THR A 162 -8.34 -19.13 -1.15
C THR A 162 -9.45 -18.12 -0.81
N LYS A 163 -9.33 -17.38 0.29
CA LYS A 163 -10.30 -16.37 0.72
C LYS A 163 -9.66 -14.99 0.89
N TYR A 164 -8.40 -14.92 1.29
CA TYR A 164 -7.73 -13.67 1.68
C TYR A 164 -6.37 -13.55 1.01
N LEU A 165 -6.03 -12.36 0.54
CA LEU A 165 -4.64 -11.98 0.36
C LEU A 165 -4.01 -11.79 1.75
N ASN A 166 -3.04 -12.65 2.09
CA ASN A 166 -2.25 -12.53 3.31
C ASN A 166 -1.06 -11.60 3.07
N ILE A 167 -0.87 -10.61 3.94
CA ILE A 167 0.29 -9.72 3.94
C ILE A 167 0.99 -9.85 5.30
N TRP A 168 2.24 -10.31 5.31
CA TRP A 168 3.06 -10.40 6.53
C TRP A 168 4.00 -9.19 6.59
N VAL A 169 3.85 -8.41 7.63
CA VAL A 169 4.71 -7.26 7.93
C VAL A 169 5.79 -7.70 8.90
N VAL A 170 7.06 -7.47 8.54
CA VAL A 170 8.23 -7.97 9.28
C VAL A 170 9.28 -6.88 9.51
N ASN A 171 10.22 -7.11 10.44
CA ASN A 171 11.34 -6.19 10.69
C ASN A 171 12.29 -6.11 9.48
N SER A 172 12.80 -7.26 9.03
CA SER A 172 13.74 -7.35 7.91
C SER A 172 13.58 -8.68 7.18
N ILE A 173 14.05 -8.75 5.93
CA ILE A 173 13.89 -9.91 5.05
C ILE A 173 15.27 -10.46 4.66
N SER A 174 15.42 -11.79 4.71
CA SER A 174 16.61 -12.50 4.25
C SER A 174 16.20 -13.76 3.49
N LEU A 175 16.47 -13.79 2.19
CA LEU A 175 16.17 -14.93 1.32
C LEU A 175 17.44 -15.74 1.04
N SER A 176 17.34 -17.06 1.17
CA SER A 176 18.44 -17.98 0.87
C SER A 176 18.76 -17.94 -0.63
N GLY A 177 20.04 -17.83 -0.96
CA GLY A 177 20.48 -17.74 -2.36
C GLY A 177 20.57 -16.31 -2.93
N SER A 178 20.15 -15.32 -2.17
CA SER A 178 20.43 -13.94 -2.50
C SER A 178 21.92 -13.64 -2.27
N SER A 179 22.72 -13.73 -3.33
CA SER A 179 24.10 -13.23 -3.33
C SER A 179 24.16 -11.70 -3.42
N SER A 180 23.01 -11.05 -3.31
CA SER A 180 22.88 -9.62 -3.53
C SER A 180 23.27 -8.82 -2.32
N THR A 181 24.13 -7.83 -2.53
CA THR A 181 24.53 -6.80 -1.55
C THR A 181 23.42 -5.78 -1.24
N GLY A 182 22.21 -5.98 -1.75
CA GLY A 182 21.07 -5.08 -1.56
C GLY A 182 20.13 -5.51 -0.45
N THR A 183 19.32 -4.57 0.06
CA THR A 183 18.29 -4.82 1.06
C THR A 183 16.99 -5.23 0.36
N VAL A 184 16.44 -6.41 0.71
CA VAL A 184 15.10 -6.84 0.25
C VAL A 184 14.03 -6.08 1.05
N LEU A 185 13.13 -5.39 0.36
CA LEU A 185 12.05 -4.58 0.96
C LEU A 185 10.73 -5.34 1.04
N GLY A 186 10.48 -6.22 0.08
CA GLY A 186 9.30 -7.08 0.00
C GLY A 186 9.53 -8.24 -0.96
N TYR A 187 8.59 -9.17 -0.95
CA TYR A 187 8.46 -10.19 -1.98
C TYR A 187 7.05 -10.77 -2.05
N ALA A 188 6.66 -11.22 -3.22
CA ALA A 188 5.42 -11.93 -3.45
C ALA A 188 5.63 -13.12 -4.40
N TYR A 189 4.71 -14.08 -4.35
CA TYR A 189 4.63 -15.17 -5.33
C TYR A 189 3.60 -14.84 -6.40
N LYS A 190 3.97 -15.07 -7.67
CA LYS A 190 3.03 -14.99 -8.80
C LYS A 190 1.99 -16.11 -8.74
N PRO A 191 0.82 -15.94 -9.36
CA PRO A 191 -0.20 -16.98 -9.45
C PRO A 191 0.33 -18.18 -10.21
N ASN A 192 0.37 -19.35 -9.56
CA ASN A 192 0.78 -20.61 -10.18
C ASN A 192 -0.17 -21.75 -9.80
N PRO A 193 -0.88 -22.36 -10.75
CA PRO A 193 -1.85 -23.43 -10.47
C PRO A 193 -1.26 -24.68 -9.78
N GLY A 194 0.03 -24.93 -9.96
CA GLY A 194 0.75 -26.07 -9.35
C GLY A 194 1.40 -25.78 -8.01
N GLN A 195 1.42 -24.52 -7.59
CA GLN A 195 2.13 -24.12 -6.37
C GLN A 195 1.35 -24.47 -5.11
N SER A 196 2.09 -24.93 -4.08
CA SER A 196 1.52 -25.03 -2.73
C SER A 196 1.01 -23.67 -2.27
N THR A 197 -0.25 -23.63 -1.91
CA THR A 197 -0.89 -22.43 -1.41
C THR A 197 -0.34 -21.94 -0.06
N THR A 198 0.46 -22.74 0.63
CA THR A 198 1.00 -22.46 1.97
C THR A 198 1.86 -21.19 2.04
N TYR A 199 2.54 -20.85 0.93
CA TYR A 199 3.48 -19.73 0.88
C TYR A 199 2.92 -18.53 0.11
N ASP A 200 1.69 -18.60 -0.36
CA ASP A 200 1.08 -17.54 -1.17
C ASP A 200 0.77 -16.28 -0.35
N GLY A 201 1.00 -15.13 -0.97
CA GLY A 201 0.82 -13.80 -0.35
C GLY A 201 2.10 -12.95 -0.40
N ILE A 202 2.08 -11.83 0.34
CA ILE A 202 3.12 -10.80 0.32
C ILE A 202 3.83 -10.75 1.67
N VAL A 203 5.16 -10.69 1.66
CA VAL A 203 5.97 -10.31 2.84
C VAL A 203 6.59 -8.96 2.58
N ILE A 204 6.46 -8.04 3.52
CA ILE A 204 6.93 -6.65 3.39
C ILE A 204 7.55 -6.17 4.70
N ARG A 205 8.57 -5.32 4.59
CA ARG A 205 9.16 -4.69 5.78
C ARG A 205 8.22 -3.66 6.40
N HIS A 206 8.27 -3.55 7.73
CA HIS A 206 7.44 -2.63 8.52
C HIS A 206 7.63 -1.15 8.12
N ASP A 207 8.85 -0.77 7.71
CA ASP A 207 9.20 0.59 7.28
C ASP A 207 8.89 0.86 5.79
N ARG A 208 8.22 -0.07 5.11
CA ARG A 208 7.74 0.02 3.72
C ARG A 208 6.24 -0.20 3.60
N MET A 209 5.58 -0.49 4.70
CA MET A 209 4.12 -0.67 4.75
C MET A 209 3.42 0.68 4.89
N GLY A 210 3.05 1.31 3.75
CA GLY A 210 2.35 2.60 3.69
C GLY A 210 3.27 3.82 3.78
N ARG A 211 2.67 4.95 4.12
CA ARG A 211 3.29 6.30 4.12
C ARG A 211 3.48 6.85 5.54
N ILE A 212 2.78 6.31 6.52
CA ILE A 212 2.80 6.76 7.92
C ILE A 212 3.79 5.90 8.72
N GLY A 213 4.72 6.54 9.44
CA GLY A 213 5.71 5.84 10.28
C GLY A 213 6.84 5.17 9.49
N THR A 214 6.99 5.47 8.21
CA THR A 214 7.91 4.80 7.26
C THR A 214 9.06 5.69 6.78
N GLY A 215 9.26 6.85 7.40
CA GLY A 215 10.30 7.79 6.98
C GLY A 215 9.99 8.40 5.60
N THR A 216 10.72 7.96 4.57
CA THR A 216 10.60 8.49 3.19
C THR A 216 9.76 7.61 2.26
N SER A 217 9.23 6.47 2.72
CA SER A 217 8.41 5.61 1.86
C SER A 217 7.09 6.26 1.49
N MET A 218 6.72 6.17 0.22
CA MET A 218 5.41 6.57 -0.30
C MET A 218 4.44 5.38 -0.43
N GLY A 219 4.82 4.19 0.08
CA GLY A 219 4.00 2.97 0.05
C GLY A 219 4.15 2.15 -1.24
N ARG A 220 5.02 2.56 -2.16
CA ARG A 220 5.13 1.95 -3.49
C ARG A 220 5.66 0.51 -3.48
N THR A 221 6.39 0.12 -2.43
CA THR A 221 6.82 -1.27 -2.25
C THR A 221 5.61 -2.22 -2.18
N LEU A 222 4.55 -1.87 -1.43
CA LEU A 222 3.36 -2.72 -1.37
C LEU A 222 2.64 -2.79 -2.73
N THR A 223 2.57 -1.69 -3.45
CA THR A 223 2.00 -1.60 -4.81
C THR A 223 2.76 -2.52 -5.77
N HIS A 224 4.08 -2.50 -5.73
CA HIS A 224 4.98 -3.36 -6.50
C HIS A 224 4.75 -4.85 -6.20
N GLU A 225 4.80 -5.24 -4.92
CA GLU A 225 4.62 -6.64 -4.52
C GLU A 225 3.22 -7.17 -4.85
N ALA A 226 2.19 -6.32 -4.76
CA ALA A 226 0.85 -6.67 -5.18
C ALA A 226 0.76 -6.88 -6.71
N GLY A 227 1.59 -6.19 -7.51
CA GLY A 227 1.75 -6.45 -8.94
C GLY A 227 2.24 -7.87 -9.22
N HIS A 228 3.30 -8.30 -8.54
CA HIS A 228 3.77 -9.69 -8.62
C HIS A 228 2.71 -10.69 -8.14
N TYR A 229 2.07 -10.41 -7.01
CA TYR A 229 0.97 -11.24 -6.51
C TYR A 229 -0.15 -11.42 -7.55
N LEU A 230 -0.38 -10.42 -8.39
CA LEU A 230 -1.36 -10.45 -9.48
C LEU A 230 -0.79 -10.90 -10.83
N GLY A 231 0.49 -11.30 -10.89
CA GLY A 231 1.09 -11.99 -12.04
C GLY A 231 2.04 -11.17 -12.91
N LEU A 232 2.38 -9.95 -12.50
CA LEU A 232 3.31 -9.10 -13.25
C LEU A 232 4.77 -9.52 -13.05
N ASP A 233 5.56 -9.34 -14.08
CA ASP A 233 7.02 -9.41 -14.07
C ASP A 233 7.63 -7.99 -14.03
N HIS A 234 8.94 -7.90 -13.79
CA HIS A 234 9.68 -6.66 -13.91
C HIS A 234 9.86 -6.26 -15.39
N PRO A 235 9.81 -4.98 -15.76
CA PRO A 235 10.06 -4.53 -17.14
C PRO A 235 11.45 -4.89 -17.67
N PHE A 236 12.43 -5.05 -16.76
CA PHE A 236 13.81 -5.43 -17.11
C PHE A 236 14.03 -6.96 -17.14
N LYS A 237 12.97 -7.77 -17.01
CA LYS A 237 13.08 -9.22 -17.08
C LYS A 237 13.60 -9.68 -18.45
N GLY A 238 14.76 -10.36 -18.43
CA GLY A 238 15.42 -10.81 -19.66
C GLY A 238 16.13 -9.72 -20.47
N GLY A 239 16.21 -8.51 -19.98
CA GLY A 239 16.89 -7.39 -20.62
C GLY A 239 16.19 -6.89 -21.90
N CYS A 240 16.97 -6.46 -22.90
CA CYS A 240 16.41 -5.86 -24.10
C CYS A 240 15.68 -6.84 -25.06
N PHE A 241 15.76 -8.14 -24.86
CA PHE A 241 15.26 -9.14 -25.83
C PHE A 241 14.09 -9.98 -25.32
N ALA A 242 13.89 -10.04 -24.03
CA ALA A 242 12.80 -10.76 -23.41
C ALA A 242 12.06 -9.80 -22.51
N GLY A 243 10.81 -9.56 -22.76
CA GLY A 243 10.03 -8.59 -21.99
C GLY A 243 9.28 -9.23 -20.82
N ASP A 244 8.55 -8.40 -20.15
CA ASP A 244 7.62 -8.70 -19.07
C ASP A 244 6.23 -9.16 -19.55
N ASN A 245 6.12 -9.57 -20.81
CA ASN A 245 4.88 -9.90 -21.53
C ASN A 245 3.93 -8.70 -21.75
N CYS A 246 4.41 -7.48 -21.65
CA CYS A 246 3.66 -6.24 -21.88
C CYS A 246 4.25 -5.51 -23.11
N ALA A 247 3.48 -5.33 -24.16
CA ALA A 247 3.95 -4.67 -25.38
C ALA A 247 3.99 -3.14 -25.24
N ASP A 248 3.28 -2.60 -24.27
CA ASP A 248 3.20 -1.17 -23.99
C ASP A 248 4.27 -0.68 -22.99
N THR A 249 5.03 -1.57 -22.36
CA THR A 249 6.27 -1.25 -21.62
C THR A 249 7.46 -1.27 -22.59
N PRO A 250 8.30 -0.22 -22.65
CA PRO A 250 9.55 -0.28 -23.40
C PRO A 250 10.49 -1.34 -22.82
N PRO A 251 11.33 -1.99 -23.65
CA PRO A 251 12.34 -2.90 -23.15
C PRO A 251 13.37 -2.16 -22.30
N VAL A 252 13.78 -2.75 -21.18
CA VAL A 252 14.75 -2.21 -20.22
C VAL A 252 15.83 -3.24 -19.96
N LEU A 253 17.11 -2.83 -20.03
CA LEU A 253 18.24 -3.77 -19.87
C LEU A 253 18.39 -4.30 -18.45
N GLU A 254 18.22 -3.41 -17.47
CA GLU A 254 18.36 -3.67 -16.04
C GLU A 254 17.48 -2.73 -15.22
N ALA A 255 17.30 -3.01 -13.94
CA ALA A 255 16.49 -2.21 -13.05
C ALA A 255 16.94 -0.74 -13.02
N SER A 256 15.99 0.18 -13.10
CA SER A 256 16.23 1.62 -12.94
C SER A 256 16.41 1.96 -11.46
N TYR A 257 17.28 2.91 -11.15
CA TYR A 257 17.46 3.47 -9.82
C TYR A 257 17.45 5.00 -9.87
N GLY A 258 16.91 5.64 -8.84
CA GLY A 258 16.68 7.08 -8.85
C GLY A 258 15.58 7.48 -9.83
N CYS A 259 15.64 8.75 -10.29
CA CYS A 259 14.61 9.35 -11.16
C CYS A 259 15.19 9.85 -12.49
N ASN A 260 15.98 9.03 -13.18
CA ASN A 260 16.59 9.43 -14.45
C ASN A 260 15.62 9.32 -15.63
N THR A 261 14.87 10.37 -15.91
CA THR A 261 13.89 10.44 -17.01
C THR A 261 14.50 10.34 -18.42
N ASN A 262 15.82 10.44 -18.53
CA ASN A 262 16.55 10.33 -19.81
C ASN A 262 17.15 8.94 -20.02
N ALA A 263 16.94 7.99 -19.10
CA ALA A 263 17.40 6.63 -19.29
C ALA A 263 16.73 6.03 -20.52
N ASN A 264 17.53 5.37 -21.35
CA ASN A 264 17.09 4.58 -22.50
C ASN A 264 18.13 3.49 -22.70
N THR A 265 17.97 2.39 -21.99
CA THR A 265 18.98 1.33 -21.92
C THR A 265 18.88 0.34 -23.07
N CYS A 266 17.73 0.31 -23.75
CA CYS A 266 17.49 -0.49 -24.95
C CYS A 266 17.07 0.41 -26.12
N SER A 267 17.42 0.02 -27.35
CA SER A 267 17.11 0.78 -28.56
C SER A 267 16.56 -0.10 -29.69
N ASN A 268 16.00 -1.25 -29.33
CA ASN A 268 15.48 -2.23 -30.27
C ASN A 268 13.96 -2.17 -30.44
N ASP A 269 13.29 -1.23 -29.77
CA ASP A 269 11.88 -0.91 -29.97
C ASP A 269 11.66 0.11 -31.09
N SER A 270 10.45 0.13 -31.67
CA SER A 270 10.09 1.06 -32.74
C SER A 270 8.63 1.54 -32.57
N PRO A 271 8.41 2.84 -32.31
CA PRO A 271 9.41 3.90 -32.13
C PRO A 271 10.23 3.71 -30.85
N ASN A 272 11.52 4.07 -30.89
CA ASN A 272 12.37 3.99 -29.71
C ASN A 272 11.88 4.91 -28.60
N LYS A 273 11.64 4.34 -27.41
CA LYS A 273 11.14 5.04 -26.22
C LYS A 273 12.16 4.98 -25.08
N PRO A 274 12.25 6.00 -24.22
CA PRO A 274 13.05 5.92 -23.00
C PRO A 274 12.50 4.87 -22.04
N ASP A 275 13.33 4.40 -21.10
CA ASP A 275 12.92 3.49 -20.02
C ASP A 275 11.74 4.09 -19.25
N MET A 276 10.73 3.27 -18.94
CA MET A 276 9.52 3.69 -18.24
C MET A 276 9.75 3.65 -16.72
N ILE A 277 10.55 4.61 -16.23
CA ILE A 277 10.89 4.71 -14.79
C ILE A 277 9.66 5.03 -13.92
N GLU A 278 8.53 5.43 -14.50
CA GLU A 278 7.27 5.64 -13.81
C GLU A 278 6.51 4.33 -13.50
N ASN A 279 6.96 3.20 -14.05
CA ASN A 279 6.28 1.93 -13.85
C ASN A 279 6.47 1.40 -12.43
N TYR A 280 5.38 1.04 -11.76
CA TYR A 280 5.45 0.47 -10.41
C TYR A 280 6.24 -0.84 -10.33
N MET A 281 6.42 -1.55 -11.45
CA MET A 281 7.19 -2.79 -11.49
C MET A 281 8.69 -2.60 -11.73
N ASP A 282 9.18 -1.36 -11.91
CA ASP A 282 10.61 -1.03 -11.92
C ASP A 282 11.12 -0.68 -10.51
N TYR A 283 12.43 -0.44 -10.35
CA TYR A 283 13.08 -0.13 -9.08
C TYR A 283 13.45 1.35 -8.93
N ALA A 284 12.85 2.21 -9.74
CA ALA A 284 12.98 3.65 -9.58
C ALA A 284 12.45 4.11 -8.20
N ASP A 285 12.88 5.28 -7.73
CA ASP A 285 12.50 5.76 -6.41
C ASP A 285 10.98 5.96 -6.30
N ASP A 286 10.44 5.79 -5.07
CA ASP A 286 9.01 5.90 -4.76
C ASP A 286 8.35 7.20 -5.30
N ASN A 287 9.09 8.30 -5.40
CA ASN A 287 8.61 9.59 -5.91
C ASN A 287 8.59 9.70 -7.44
N CYS A 288 9.04 8.68 -8.16
CA CYS A 288 9.08 8.66 -9.63
C CYS A 288 8.07 7.66 -10.19
N VAL A 289 7.87 6.52 -9.51
CA VAL A 289 6.91 5.50 -9.95
C VAL A 289 5.48 5.96 -9.66
N ASN A 290 4.61 5.90 -10.68
CA ASN A 290 3.25 6.43 -10.55
C ASN A 290 2.21 5.78 -11.49
N LEU A 291 2.55 4.67 -12.18
CA LEU A 291 1.62 4.01 -13.11
C LEU A 291 1.83 2.49 -13.22
N PHE A 292 0.74 1.82 -13.54
CA PHE A 292 0.70 0.56 -14.29
C PHE A 292 0.26 0.84 -15.73
N THR A 293 0.59 -0.08 -16.66
CA THR A 293 0.15 0.01 -18.06
C THR A 293 -1.13 -0.80 -18.32
N ASP A 294 -1.72 -0.63 -19.51
CA ASP A 294 -2.89 -1.40 -19.94
C ASP A 294 -2.63 -2.88 -20.05
N ASP A 295 -1.49 -3.26 -20.60
CA ASP A 295 -1.12 -4.67 -20.71
C ASP A 295 -0.90 -5.27 -19.32
N GLN A 296 -0.27 -4.54 -18.39
CA GLN A 296 -0.17 -4.95 -16.99
C GLN A 296 -1.56 -5.10 -16.34
N ARG A 297 -2.47 -4.15 -16.56
CA ARG A 297 -3.87 -4.25 -16.14
C ARG A 297 -4.53 -5.51 -16.71
N ALA A 298 -4.36 -5.79 -18.00
CA ALA A 298 -4.94 -6.95 -18.66
C ALA A 298 -4.46 -8.27 -18.03
N ILE A 299 -3.15 -8.40 -17.75
CA ILE A 299 -2.57 -9.57 -17.08
C ILE A 299 -3.16 -9.75 -15.68
N MET A 300 -3.17 -8.70 -14.87
CA MET A 300 -3.69 -8.76 -13.50
C MET A 300 -5.17 -9.15 -13.46
N ARG A 301 -5.99 -8.53 -14.31
CA ARG A 301 -7.42 -8.84 -14.39
C ARG A 301 -7.69 -10.25 -14.92
N SER A 302 -6.90 -10.74 -15.88
CA SER A 302 -7.00 -12.11 -16.38
C SER A 302 -6.65 -13.13 -15.30
N ASN A 303 -5.67 -12.86 -14.43
CA ASN A 303 -5.39 -13.70 -13.27
C ASN A 303 -6.56 -13.71 -12.27
N LEU A 304 -7.23 -12.58 -12.06
CA LEU A 304 -8.43 -12.50 -11.22
C LEU A 304 -9.67 -13.12 -11.86
N ALA A 305 -9.76 -13.16 -13.19
CA ALA A 305 -10.86 -13.85 -13.88
C ALA A 305 -10.68 -15.38 -13.88
N ASN A 306 -9.46 -15.89 -13.67
CA ASN A 306 -9.14 -17.32 -13.74
C ASN A 306 -9.21 -17.99 -12.36
N VAL A 307 -10.20 -18.89 -12.16
CA VAL A 307 -10.43 -19.59 -10.88
C VAL A 307 -9.24 -20.45 -10.46
N ALA A 308 -8.49 -21.02 -11.41
CA ALA A 308 -7.29 -21.81 -11.10
C ALA A 308 -6.11 -20.94 -10.62
N ARG A 309 -6.21 -19.59 -10.75
CA ARG A 309 -5.17 -18.63 -10.35
C ARG A 309 -5.63 -17.78 -9.16
N ARG A 310 -6.38 -16.68 -9.37
CA ARG A 310 -6.83 -15.76 -8.31
C ARG A 310 -8.35 -15.53 -8.31
N GLY A 311 -9.10 -16.12 -9.23
CA GLY A 311 -10.52 -15.86 -9.41
C GLY A 311 -11.40 -16.19 -8.19
N TYR A 312 -10.94 -17.08 -7.31
CA TYR A 312 -11.63 -17.38 -6.06
C TYR A 312 -11.69 -16.16 -5.13
N LEU A 313 -10.71 -15.25 -5.15
CA LEU A 313 -10.65 -14.07 -4.28
C LEU A 313 -11.81 -13.09 -4.54
N ILE A 314 -12.22 -12.94 -5.80
CA ILE A 314 -13.22 -11.95 -6.23
C ILE A 314 -14.63 -12.54 -6.42
N SER A 315 -14.84 -13.80 -6.05
CA SER A 315 -16.16 -14.40 -6.15
C SER A 315 -17.17 -13.76 -5.18
N ALA A 316 -18.44 -13.63 -5.57
CA ALA A 316 -19.49 -13.10 -4.71
C ALA A 316 -19.60 -13.86 -3.39
N THR A 317 -19.46 -15.20 -3.44
CA THR A 317 -19.45 -16.03 -2.21
C THR A 317 -18.29 -15.65 -1.29
N ASN A 318 -17.11 -15.36 -1.86
CA ASN A 318 -15.97 -14.96 -1.06
C ASN A 318 -16.16 -13.55 -0.46
N ALA A 319 -16.72 -12.61 -1.20
CA ALA A 319 -17.05 -11.27 -0.69
C ALA A 319 -17.98 -11.37 0.53
N GLN A 320 -18.98 -12.24 0.49
CA GLN A 320 -19.88 -12.50 1.62
C GLN A 320 -19.15 -13.14 2.79
N THR A 321 -18.38 -14.21 2.56
CA THR A 321 -17.71 -14.96 3.66
C THR A 321 -16.61 -14.18 4.34
N THR A 322 -16.02 -13.18 3.66
CA THR A 322 -14.99 -12.28 4.19
C THR A 322 -15.56 -10.95 4.70
N GLY A 323 -16.87 -10.73 4.51
CA GLY A 323 -17.61 -9.55 5.00
C GLY A 323 -17.33 -8.28 4.21
N ILE A 324 -16.84 -8.37 2.97
CA ILE A 324 -16.56 -7.21 2.11
C ILE A 324 -17.66 -6.93 1.09
N GLU A 325 -18.70 -7.78 1.01
CA GLU A 325 -19.85 -7.56 0.14
C GLU A 325 -20.50 -6.20 0.44
N PRO A 326 -20.66 -5.30 -0.57
CA PRO A 326 -21.29 -4.00 -0.36
C PRO A 326 -22.70 -4.11 0.21
N GLY A 327 -22.99 -3.34 1.28
CA GLY A 327 -24.30 -3.32 1.91
C GLY A 327 -24.64 -4.54 2.77
N MET A 328 -23.74 -5.53 2.89
CA MET A 328 -23.95 -6.71 3.74
C MET A 328 -24.11 -6.30 5.21
N ALA A 329 -25.17 -6.77 5.87
CA ALA A 329 -25.31 -6.68 7.31
C ALA A 329 -24.36 -7.67 7.99
N LEU A 330 -23.34 -7.18 8.65
CA LEU A 330 -22.39 -8.03 9.37
C LEU A 330 -22.92 -8.38 10.77
N PRO A 331 -22.65 -9.58 11.29
CA PRO A 331 -22.99 -9.97 12.65
C PRO A 331 -22.04 -9.32 13.67
N CYS A 332 -21.76 -8.03 13.52
CA CYS A 332 -20.74 -7.28 14.26
C CYS A 332 -21.34 -6.02 14.87
N ALA A 333 -20.92 -5.69 16.09
CA ALA A 333 -21.03 -4.33 16.57
C ALA A 333 -20.15 -3.40 15.72
N PRO A 334 -20.61 -2.19 15.40
CA PRO A 334 -19.76 -1.22 14.70
C PRO A 334 -18.55 -0.84 15.58
N GLN A 335 -17.42 -0.51 14.97
CA GLN A 335 -16.26 0.07 15.67
C GLN A 335 -16.25 1.56 15.38
N ALA A 336 -16.51 2.37 16.41
CA ALA A 336 -16.58 3.82 16.28
C ALA A 336 -15.22 4.41 15.85
N ASN A 337 -15.24 5.20 14.79
CA ASN A 337 -14.10 5.99 14.31
C ASN A 337 -14.62 7.18 13.53
N PHE A 338 -13.85 8.29 13.52
CA PHE A 338 -14.26 9.51 12.82
C PHE A 338 -13.04 10.35 12.40
N LYS A 339 -13.32 11.28 11.48
CA LYS A 339 -12.40 12.37 11.14
C LYS A 339 -13.14 13.69 10.99
N ALA A 340 -12.43 14.80 11.18
CA ALA A 340 -12.84 16.12 10.77
C ALA A 340 -12.09 16.56 9.51
N ASN A 341 -12.67 17.43 8.71
CA ASN A 341 -11.98 18.05 7.58
C ASN A 341 -10.84 18.98 8.02
N GLN A 342 -10.93 19.53 9.23
CA GLN A 342 -9.90 20.37 9.87
C GLN A 342 -9.97 20.16 11.39
N THR A 343 -8.82 20.11 12.07
CA THR A 343 -8.72 19.97 13.52
C THR A 343 -8.17 21.24 14.21
N VAL A 344 -7.50 22.11 13.46
CA VAL A 344 -6.99 23.40 13.90
C VAL A 344 -7.75 24.49 13.13
N ILE A 345 -8.51 25.32 13.81
CA ILE A 345 -9.46 26.22 13.19
C ILE A 345 -9.47 27.60 13.86
N CYS A 346 -10.01 28.60 13.15
CA CYS A 346 -10.36 29.91 13.74
C CYS A 346 -11.67 29.84 14.53
N ASN A 347 -11.78 30.73 15.49
CA ASN A 347 -13.03 31.01 16.18
C ASN A 347 -14.19 31.32 15.20
N GLY A 348 -15.30 30.61 15.35
CA GLY A 348 -16.47 30.73 14.49
C GLY A 348 -16.43 29.85 13.22
N THR A 349 -15.40 29.01 13.02
CA THR A 349 -15.33 28.12 11.86
C THR A 349 -16.29 26.95 12.02
N THR A 350 -16.96 26.58 10.91
CA THR A 350 -17.78 25.38 10.79
C THR A 350 -16.94 24.23 10.25
N VAL A 351 -16.98 23.10 10.94
CA VAL A 351 -16.21 21.88 10.65
C VAL A 351 -17.16 20.77 10.22
N GLN A 352 -16.79 20.06 9.17
CA GLN A 352 -17.48 18.84 8.73
C GLN A 352 -16.84 17.64 9.40
N PHE A 353 -17.63 16.87 10.15
CA PHE A 353 -17.23 15.55 10.65
C PHE A 353 -17.72 14.44 9.72
N THR A 354 -16.93 13.41 9.59
CA THR A 354 -17.24 12.23 8.77
C THR A 354 -17.13 10.98 9.64
N ASP A 355 -18.17 10.17 9.64
CA ASP A 355 -18.15 8.83 10.22
C ASP A 355 -17.16 7.93 9.44
N MET A 356 -16.23 7.35 10.15
CA MET A 356 -15.22 6.40 9.64
C MET A 356 -15.34 5.05 10.35
N SER A 357 -16.49 4.78 10.96
CA SER A 357 -16.71 3.54 11.70
C SER A 357 -16.61 2.31 10.79
N THR A 358 -16.09 1.23 11.36
CA THR A 358 -15.78 -0.02 10.64
C THR A 358 -16.47 -1.21 11.31
N SER A 359 -16.24 -2.41 10.84
CA SER A 359 -16.84 -3.68 11.28
C SER A 359 -18.33 -3.75 10.96
N GLY A 360 -19.23 -3.84 11.94
CA GLY A 360 -20.68 -3.85 11.69
C GLY A 360 -21.20 -2.52 11.15
N ASN A 361 -22.22 -2.57 10.30
CA ASN A 361 -22.86 -1.35 9.82
C ASN A 361 -23.56 -0.62 10.98
N ALA A 362 -23.18 0.60 11.28
CA ALA A 362 -23.86 1.45 12.24
C ALA A 362 -25.27 1.82 11.70
N THR A 363 -26.27 1.76 12.55
CA THR A 363 -27.63 2.21 12.26
C THR A 363 -28.00 3.49 13.00
N ASN A 364 -27.25 3.80 14.05
CA ASN A 364 -27.44 5.00 14.85
C ASN A 364 -26.10 5.63 15.22
N TRP A 365 -26.07 6.95 15.25
CA TRP A 365 -24.93 7.78 15.63
C TRP A 365 -25.33 8.70 16.79
N SER A 366 -24.44 8.90 17.72
CA SER A 366 -24.56 9.88 18.79
C SER A 366 -23.23 10.58 18.97
N TRP A 367 -23.19 11.83 18.52
CA TRP A 367 -22.00 12.68 18.59
C TRP A 367 -22.05 13.58 19.81
N TYR A 368 -20.87 13.84 20.37
CA TYR A 368 -20.64 14.77 21.45
C TYR A 368 -19.56 15.77 21.08
N PHE A 369 -19.93 17.06 21.09
CA PHE A 369 -19.10 18.19 20.66
C PHE A 369 -19.08 19.28 21.73
N PRO A 370 -18.35 19.11 22.85
CA PRO A 370 -18.26 20.17 23.86
C PRO A 370 -17.69 21.45 23.24
N GLY A 371 -18.37 22.57 23.47
CA GLY A 371 -18.01 23.88 22.89
C GLY A 371 -18.39 24.07 21.43
N GLY A 372 -18.96 23.09 20.79
CA GLY A 372 -19.52 23.19 19.45
C GLY A 372 -21.00 23.56 19.44
N THR A 373 -21.48 24.06 18.32
CA THR A 373 -22.88 24.29 18.03
C THR A 373 -23.25 23.64 16.70
N PRO A 374 -24.12 22.60 16.73
CA PRO A 374 -24.72 21.95 17.91
C PRO A 374 -23.69 21.22 18.78
N SER A 375 -23.96 21.06 20.08
CA SER A 375 -23.07 20.31 21.00
C SER A 375 -23.26 18.81 20.95
N THR A 376 -24.29 18.34 20.27
CA THR A 376 -24.59 16.92 20.00
C THR A 376 -25.23 16.78 18.62
N SER A 377 -25.14 15.59 18.03
CA SER A 377 -25.80 15.28 16.76
C SER A 377 -26.08 13.78 16.65
N THR A 378 -27.15 13.43 15.91
CA THR A 378 -27.46 12.06 15.51
C THR A 378 -27.26 11.83 14.00
N ALA A 379 -26.84 12.85 13.26
CA ALA A 379 -26.50 12.71 11.84
C ALA A 379 -25.24 11.85 11.67
N GLN A 380 -25.15 11.04 10.62
CA GLN A 380 -23.96 10.26 10.32
C GLN A 380 -22.73 11.19 10.11
N ASN A 381 -22.89 12.26 9.36
CA ASN A 381 -21.82 13.19 9.02
C ASN A 381 -22.24 14.63 9.35
N PRO A 382 -22.16 15.05 10.64
CA PRO A 382 -22.62 16.36 11.07
C PRO A 382 -21.65 17.49 10.74
N THR A 383 -22.18 18.71 10.67
CA THR A 383 -21.41 19.95 10.69
C THR A 383 -21.55 20.64 12.04
N VAL A 384 -20.46 21.20 12.56
CA VAL A 384 -20.41 21.83 13.88
C VAL A 384 -19.60 23.12 13.82
N THR A 385 -20.13 24.21 14.35
CA THR A 385 -19.42 25.48 14.47
C THR A 385 -18.81 25.60 15.86
N TYR A 386 -17.50 25.84 15.95
CA TYR A 386 -16.79 25.99 17.22
C TYR A 386 -16.47 27.43 17.53
N SER A 387 -16.62 27.81 18.81
CA SER A 387 -16.25 29.12 19.31
C SER A 387 -15.33 29.03 20.52
N ASN A 388 -14.37 29.94 20.60
CA ASN A 388 -13.47 30.08 21.75
C ASN A 388 -13.91 31.33 22.59
N ALA A 389 -14.79 31.14 23.53
CA ALA A 389 -15.23 32.17 24.47
C ALA A 389 -14.35 32.21 25.75
N SER A 390 -13.20 31.53 25.80
CA SER A 390 -12.40 31.41 27.02
C SER A 390 -11.51 32.59 27.36
N GLY A 391 -11.40 33.58 26.44
CA GLY A 391 -10.43 34.67 26.56
C GLY A 391 -8.96 34.29 26.34
N LYS A 392 -8.67 33.04 26.08
CA LYS A 392 -7.31 32.50 25.75
C LYS A 392 -7.06 32.54 24.24
N THR A 393 -5.79 32.57 23.84
CA THR A 393 -5.37 32.55 22.42
C THR A 393 -5.88 31.32 21.66
N PHE A 394 -6.01 30.20 22.34
CA PHE A 394 -6.64 28.99 21.80
C PHE A 394 -7.34 28.20 22.92
N LYS A 395 -8.22 27.31 22.53
CA LYS A 395 -8.89 26.34 23.39
C LYS A 395 -9.07 25.02 22.65
N ASN A 396 -8.72 23.93 23.33
CA ASN A 396 -8.96 22.58 22.85
C ASN A 396 -10.33 22.08 23.31
N TYR A 397 -10.97 21.29 22.45
CA TYR A 397 -12.23 20.62 22.71
C TYR A 397 -12.15 19.16 22.31
N ASP A 398 -12.75 18.33 23.12
CA ASP A 398 -12.86 16.90 22.87
C ASP A 398 -13.91 16.62 21.80
N VAL A 399 -13.86 15.42 21.23
CA VAL A 399 -14.93 14.95 20.34
C VAL A 399 -15.19 13.48 20.65
N GLY A 400 -16.48 13.15 20.78
CA GLY A 400 -16.94 11.79 20.98
C GLY A 400 -17.93 11.35 19.88
N LEU A 401 -17.79 10.11 19.46
CA LEU A 401 -18.76 9.43 18.61
C LEU A 401 -19.12 8.08 19.24
N THR A 402 -20.39 7.87 19.46
CA THR A 402 -20.97 6.56 19.81
C THR A 402 -21.75 6.06 18.60
N VAL A 403 -21.49 4.85 18.16
CA VAL A 403 -22.21 4.17 17.09
C VAL A 403 -22.85 2.88 17.58
N THR A 404 -24.04 2.60 17.07
CA THR A 404 -24.87 1.46 17.52
C THR A 404 -25.48 0.74 16.32
N ASN A 405 -25.60 -0.58 16.43
CA ASN A 405 -26.49 -1.40 15.60
C ASN A 405 -27.22 -2.42 16.50
N ALA A 406 -27.95 -3.37 15.88
CA ALA A 406 -28.69 -4.41 16.61
C ALA A 406 -27.79 -5.38 17.45
N ILE A 407 -26.48 -5.43 17.13
CA ILE A 407 -25.52 -6.33 17.77
C ILE A 407 -24.83 -5.68 18.96
N GLY A 408 -24.61 -4.35 18.90
CA GLY A 408 -23.95 -3.66 19.99
C GLY A 408 -23.63 -2.20 19.72
N THR A 409 -22.96 -1.60 20.70
CA THR A 409 -22.59 -0.18 20.72
C THR A 409 -21.10 -0.05 21.02
N THR A 410 -20.41 0.84 20.31
CA THR A 410 -19.02 1.24 20.63
C THR A 410 -18.87 2.75 20.60
N GLN A 411 -17.81 3.24 21.23
CA GLN A 411 -17.52 4.64 21.34
C GLN A 411 -16.06 4.93 20.97
N SER A 412 -15.84 6.02 20.27
CA SER A 412 -14.54 6.67 20.08
C SER A 412 -14.60 8.05 20.71
N TYR A 413 -13.66 8.35 21.60
CA TYR A 413 -13.56 9.63 22.28
C TYR A 413 -12.12 10.11 22.21
N ILE A 414 -11.89 11.34 21.75
CA ILE A 414 -10.55 11.91 21.58
C ILE A 414 -10.48 13.24 22.32
N ASP A 415 -9.65 13.25 23.35
CA ASP A 415 -9.38 14.46 24.15
C ASP A 415 -8.63 15.49 23.30
N GLY A 416 -9.07 16.74 23.38
CA GLY A 416 -8.42 17.86 22.71
C GLY A 416 -8.38 17.77 21.19
N TYR A 417 -9.30 17.03 20.56
CA TYR A 417 -9.31 16.78 19.11
C TYR A 417 -9.38 18.06 18.26
N MET A 418 -10.15 19.06 18.72
CA MET A 418 -10.30 20.35 18.05
C MET A 418 -9.48 21.42 18.76
N SER A 419 -8.68 22.20 18.03
CA SER A 419 -7.98 23.38 18.54
C SER A 419 -8.55 24.65 17.89
N VAL A 420 -9.20 25.50 18.71
CA VAL A 420 -9.91 26.70 18.25
C VAL A 420 -9.12 27.94 18.62
N HIS A 421 -8.63 28.69 17.66
CA HIS A 421 -7.74 29.84 17.81
C HIS A 421 -8.50 31.16 17.63
N MET A 422 -8.13 32.16 18.45
CA MET A 422 -8.60 33.53 18.29
C MET A 422 -7.88 34.21 17.10
N PRO A 423 -8.53 35.15 16.39
CA PRO A 423 -8.00 35.75 15.15
C PRO A 423 -6.62 36.40 15.23
N ASN A 424 -6.13 36.75 16.42
CA ASN A 424 -4.84 37.43 16.64
C ASN A 424 -3.76 36.55 17.28
N SER A 425 -3.91 35.23 17.29
CA SER A 425 -2.86 34.35 17.77
C SER A 425 -1.77 34.15 16.69
N THR A 426 -0.51 34.36 17.05
CA THR A 426 0.68 34.32 16.18
C THR A 426 0.95 33.02 15.45
N ILE A 427 0.12 32.00 15.64
CA ILE A 427 0.28 30.67 15.02
C ILE A 427 -0.08 30.68 13.51
N TRP A 428 -0.78 31.71 13.02
CA TRP A 428 -1.23 31.78 11.62
C TRP A 428 -0.13 32.07 10.60
N ALA A 429 1.06 32.51 11.03
CA ALA A 429 2.11 32.91 10.10
C ALA A 429 2.95 31.74 9.52
N ASN A 430 2.90 30.55 10.09
CA ASN A 430 3.86 29.48 9.77
C ASN A 430 3.28 28.16 9.20
N ASN A 431 1.96 28.01 9.06
CA ASN A 431 1.38 26.71 8.70
C ASN A 431 0.62 26.65 7.36
N PHE A 432 0.69 27.68 6.50
CA PHE A 432 0.07 27.66 5.18
C PHE A 432 1.05 27.61 4.00
N ASN A 433 2.34 27.37 4.25
CA ASN A 433 3.37 27.19 3.21
C ASN A 433 4.16 25.89 3.39
N SER A 434 3.48 24.75 3.44
CA SER A 434 4.15 23.45 3.24
C SER A 434 3.15 22.44 2.70
#